data_6ff7f36bbea245c29bc5b664a22a189f
#
_entry.id   6ff7f36bbea245c29bc5b664a22a189f
#
_cell.length_a   1.000
_cell.length_b   1.000
_cell.length_c   1.000
_cell.angle_alpha   90.00
_cell.angle_beta   90.00
_cell.angle_gamma   90.00
#
_symmetry.space_group_name_H-M   'P 1'
#
loop_
_entity.id
_entity.type
_entity.pdbx_description
1 polymer ?
#
loop_
_entity_poly.entity_id
_entity_poly.type
_entity_poly.pdbx_seq_one_letter_code
_entity_poly.pdbx_strand_id
1 'polypeptide(L)'
;MIWMPTAKRAKPKLAVRSVTILGATGSIGSSTVDLLKRQPERFSVEALTAHKNGVALAQLARELGARFAAVADPSAYNELKSELSGTGIEAAAGTDAVVEAARRPADWVIGAITGAAGLEPALAAIERGATLALANKECLVCAGTLFMRRAKEMNAQVLPVDSEHNALFQAMTAGRREDVTKVIITASGGPFRTWSKDDIVRKATLQAALKHPNWSMGPKVTIDSATLMNKGLEVIEAYHLFNLSPDEIEVLVHPQSIVHGMVEFRDGSVIAHLGAHDMRIPIAHCLAYPDRIDGPAKRLDLAEIGSLTFEKPDLDRFPALGLAWQALRTGSGATTVLNAANEIAVAEFVAGKIGFTGIPALVEATLNVAARRGVMREPGSIEEAVAVDHNSRLIARDLLPEIAAKTF
;
A
#
# COMPACT_ATOMS: atom_id res chain seq x y z
N MET A 1 4.38 4.79 -39.17
CA MET A 1 3.03 5.41 -39.22
C MET A 1 3.07 6.61 -38.27
N ILE A 2 3.06 7.83 -38.80
CA ILE A 2 3.10 9.06 -37.99
C ILE A 2 1.77 9.13 -37.26
N TRP A 3 1.79 9.28 -35.94
CA TRP A 3 0.60 9.49 -35.11
C TRP A 3 -0.09 10.79 -35.57
N MET A 4 -1.25 10.64 -36.21
CA MET A 4 -2.12 11.79 -36.52
C MET A 4 -3.20 11.88 -35.43
N PRO A 5 -3.46 13.06 -34.85
CA PRO A 5 -4.60 13.23 -33.95
C PRO A 5 -5.89 12.91 -34.70
N THR A 6 -6.50 11.79 -34.35
CA THR A 6 -7.84 11.46 -34.87
C THR A 6 -8.81 12.55 -34.40
N ALA A 7 -9.65 13.03 -35.33
CA ALA A 7 -10.73 13.97 -35.04
C ALA A 7 -11.46 13.57 -33.74
N LYS A 8 -11.84 14.58 -32.92
CA LYS A 8 -12.57 14.40 -31.66
C LYS A 8 -13.72 13.40 -31.86
N ARG A 9 -13.46 12.11 -31.59
CA ARG A 9 -14.56 11.15 -31.43
C ARG A 9 -15.39 11.66 -30.25
N ALA A 10 -16.70 11.82 -30.44
CA ALA A 10 -17.61 12.01 -29.31
C ALA A 10 -17.27 10.94 -28.27
N LYS A 11 -16.89 11.38 -27.05
CA LYS A 11 -16.56 10.45 -25.98
C LYS A 11 -17.77 9.52 -25.81
N PRO A 12 -17.64 8.19 -25.95
CA PRO A 12 -18.75 7.32 -25.68
C PRO A 12 -19.22 7.63 -24.24
N LYS A 13 -20.55 7.63 -24.04
CA LYS A 13 -21.13 7.80 -22.71
C LYS A 13 -20.59 6.64 -21.87
N LEU A 14 -19.57 6.89 -21.07
CA LEU A 14 -18.95 5.85 -20.23
C LEU A 14 -20.03 5.30 -19.31
N ALA A 15 -20.14 3.99 -19.21
CA ALA A 15 -21.02 3.34 -18.25
C ALA A 15 -20.66 3.83 -16.83
N VAL A 16 -21.67 4.08 -16.00
CA VAL A 16 -21.48 4.40 -14.59
C VAL A 16 -20.83 3.21 -13.92
N ARG A 17 -19.69 3.40 -13.27
CA ARG A 17 -18.98 2.35 -12.53
C ARG A 17 -19.44 2.33 -11.08
N SER A 18 -19.77 1.16 -10.57
CA SER A 18 -20.06 0.96 -9.15
C SER A 18 -18.77 0.74 -8.36
N VAL A 19 -18.64 1.44 -7.22
CA VAL A 19 -17.41 1.45 -6.41
C VAL A 19 -17.72 1.09 -4.96
N THR A 20 -16.94 0.18 -4.39
CA THR A 20 -16.86 -0.06 -2.94
C THR A 20 -15.53 0.49 -2.42
N ILE A 21 -15.54 1.20 -1.27
CA ILE A 21 -14.33 1.71 -0.62
C ILE A 21 -14.16 1.04 0.74
N LEU A 22 -13.19 0.17 0.85
CA LEU A 22 -12.78 -0.45 2.10
C LEU A 22 -11.79 0.48 2.81
N GLY A 23 -12.22 1.12 3.92
CA GLY A 23 -11.42 2.12 4.63
C GLY A 23 -11.67 3.57 4.15
N ALA A 24 -12.92 3.95 3.92
CA ALA A 24 -13.33 5.23 3.33
C ALA A 24 -12.91 6.47 4.14
N THR A 25 -12.73 6.36 5.46
CA THR A 25 -12.32 7.46 6.35
C THR A 25 -10.81 7.62 6.49
N GLY A 26 -10.00 6.73 5.89
CA GLY A 26 -8.54 6.83 5.84
C GLY A 26 -8.06 7.80 4.75
N SER A 27 -6.75 8.03 4.67
CA SER A 27 -6.15 8.99 3.70
C SER A 27 -6.42 8.61 2.24
N ILE A 28 -6.27 7.34 1.88
CA ILE A 28 -6.58 6.84 0.53
C ILE A 28 -8.09 6.89 0.27
N GLY A 29 -8.90 6.46 1.25
CA GLY A 29 -10.36 6.54 1.17
C GLY A 29 -10.85 7.96 0.94
N SER A 30 -10.35 8.93 1.71
CA SER A 30 -10.70 10.36 1.57
C SER A 30 -10.28 10.93 0.21
N SER A 31 -9.10 10.55 -0.30
CA SER A 31 -8.63 10.93 -1.64
C SER A 31 -9.50 10.32 -2.75
N THR A 32 -9.97 9.07 -2.54
CA THR A 32 -10.91 8.41 -3.45
C THR A 32 -12.26 9.15 -3.45
N VAL A 33 -12.79 9.45 -2.27
CA VAL A 33 -14.05 10.21 -2.10
C VAL A 33 -13.99 11.57 -2.80
N ASP A 34 -12.86 12.31 -2.68
CA ASP A 34 -12.68 13.59 -3.40
C ASP A 34 -12.80 13.41 -4.92
N LEU A 35 -12.22 12.35 -5.48
CA LEU A 35 -12.31 12.05 -6.91
C LEU A 35 -13.73 11.67 -7.34
N LEU A 36 -14.44 10.84 -6.56
CA LEU A 36 -15.82 10.45 -6.87
C LEU A 36 -16.76 11.66 -6.86
N LYS A 37 -16.63 12.57 -5.87
CA LYS A 37 -17.43 13.80 -5.78
C LYS A 37 -17.22 14.75 -6.95
N ARG A 38 -16.05 14.72 -7.60
CA ARG A 38 -15.74 15.56 -8.77
C ARG A 38 -16.39 15.05 -10.06
N GLN A 39 -16.82 13.79 -10.09
CA GLN A 39 -17.35 13.13 -11.28
C GLN A 39 -18.55 12.23 -10.93
N PRO A 40 -19.59 12.78 -10.30
CA PRO A 40 -20.72 11.99 -9.77
C PRO A 40 -21.49 11.24 -10.87
N GLU A 41 -21.42 11.71 -12.11
CA GLU A 41 -22.07 11.08 -13.26
C GLU A 41 -21.33 9.82 -13.77
N ARG A 42 -20.11 9.57 -13.28
CA ARG A 42 -19.28 8.44 -13.70
C ARG A 42 -19.26 7.30 -12.70
N PHE A 43 -19.60 7.58 -11.46
CA PHE A 43 -19.46 6.63 -10.37
C PHE A 43 -20.73 6.55 -9.53
N SER A 44 -21.07 5.34 -9.10
CA SER A 44 -22.05 5.07 -8.05
C SER A 44 -21.37 4.33 -6.92
N VAL A 45 -21.78 4.57 -5.68
CA VAL A 45 -21.16 3.92 -4.51
C VAL A 45 -22.03 2.81 -4.00
N GLU A 46 -21.51 1.59 -3.99
CA GLU A 46 -22.19 0.42 -3.45
C GLU A 46 -22.00 0.32 -1.94
N ALA A 47 -20.74 0.33 -1.47
CA ALA A 47 -20.45 0.17 -0.06
C ALA A 47 -19.27 1.03 0.41
N LEU A 48 -19.33 1.47 1.67
CA LEU A 48 -18.25 2.16 2.35
C LEU A 48 -17.96 1.47 3.68
N THR A 49 -16.67 1.38 4.06
CA THR A 49 -16.31 0.88 5.38
C THR A 49 -15.37 1.81 6.13
N ALA A 50 -15.40 1.74 7.46
CA ALA A 50 -14.43 2.39 8.35
C ALA A 50 -14.08 1.47 9.53
N HIS A 51 -13.03 1.79 10.30
CA HIS A 51 -12.73 1.03 11.50
C HIS A 51 -13.77 1.32 12.60
N LYS A 52 -13.76 2.53 13.17
CA LYS A 52 -14.63 2.92 14.29
C LYS A 52 -15.30 4.30 14.17
N ASN A 53 -15.03 5.04 13.13
CA ASN A 53 -15.58 6.39 12.96
C ASN A 53 -16.94 6.33 12.27
N GLY A 54 -18.00 6.01 13.04
CA GLY A 54 -19.36 5.85 12.54
C GLY A 54 -19.94 7.15 11.99
N VAL A 55 -19.73 8.28 12.67
CA VAL A 55 -20.23 9.61 12.23
C VAL A 55 -19.65 10.00 10.88
N ALA A 56 -18.32 9.98 10.75
CA ALA A 56 -17.68 10.34 9.48
C ALA A 56 -18.09 9.39 8.35
N LEU A 57 -18.22 8.08 8.64
CA LEU A 57 -18.66 7.11 7.65
C LEU A 57 -20.09 7.38 7.19
N ALA A 58 -21.01 7.66 8.13
CA ALA A 58 -22.40 7.99 7.82
C ALA A 58 -22.52 9.27 6.98
N GLN A 59 -21.72 10.29 7.29
CA GLN A 59 -21.66 11.51 6.50
C GLN A 59 -21.24 11.19 5.06
N LEU A 60 -20.15 10.44 4.85
CA LEU A 60 -19.68 10.05 3.53
C LEU A 60 -20.73 9.20 2.78
N ALA A 61 -21.39 8.27 3.48
CA ALA A 61 -22.40 7.42 2.88
C ALA A 61 -23.61 8.22 2.37
N ARG A 62 -24.06 9.21 3.13
CA ARG A 62 -25.13 10.14 2.70
C ARG A 62 -24.69 11.00 1.50
N GLU A 63 -23.50 11.59 1.58
CA GLU A 63 -22.99 12.48 0.53
C GLU A 63 -22.80 11.78 -0.81
N LEU A 64 -22.40 10.50 -0.78
CA LEU A 64 -22.13 9.69 -1.97
C LEU A 64 -23.31 8.82 -2.41
N GLY A 65 -24.40 8.81 -1.63
CA GLY A 65 -25.56 7.94 -1.90
C GLY A 65 -25.22 6.45 -1.87
N ALA A 66 -24.36 6.03 -0.93
CA ALA A 66 -23.98 4.63 -0.77
C ALA A 66 -25.20 3.77 -0.40
N ARG A 67 -25.16 2.48 -0.77
CA ARG A 67 -26.23 1.53 -0.39
C ARG A 67 -25.96 0.84 0.93
N PHE A 68 -24.68 0.72 1.29
CA PHE A 68 -24.24 0.00 2.49
C PHE A 68 -23.09 0.73 3.18
N ALA A 69 -23.10 0.74 4.50
CA ALA A 69 -22.02 1.28 5.32
C ALA A 69 -21.71 0.36 6.50
N ALA A 70 -20.44 -0.01 6.71
CA ALA A 70 -20.05 -0.90 7.79
C ALA A 70 -18.85 -0.37 8.59
N VAL A 71 -18.91 -0.48 9.91
CA VAL A 71 -17.78 -0.25 10.80
C VAL A 71 -17.20 -1.57 11.28
N ALA A 72 -15.87 -1.70 11.30
CA ALA A 72 -15.21 -2.93 11.76
C ALA A 72 -15.34 -3.10 13.28
N ASP A 73 -15.31 -2.00 14.04
CA ASP A 73 -15.51 -2.02 15.50
C ASP A 73 -17.03 -2.03 15.84
N PRO A 74 -17.54 -3.13 16.43
CA PRO A 74 -18.96 -3.22 16.78
C PRO A 74 -19.45 -2.14 17.76
N SER A 75 -18.54 -1.54 18.55
CA SER A 75 -18.91 -0.47 19.49
C SER A 75 -19.42 0.79 18.80
N ALA A 76 -19.04 1.02 17.54
CA ALA A 76 -19.48 2.17 16.73
C ALA A 76 -20.81 1.91 15.96
N TYR A 77 -21.41 0.73 16.08
CA TYR A 77 -22.63 0.38 15.33
C TYR A 77 -23.82 1.29 15.61
N ASN A 78 -24.11 1.52 16.89
CA ASN A 78 -25.28 2.31 17.27
C ASN A 78 -25.18 3.75 16.78
N GLU A 79 -23.98 4.33 16.81
CA GLU A 79 -23.71 5.66 16.27
C GLU A 79 -23.93 5.69 14.75
N LEU A 80 -23.33 4.75 14.00
CA LEU A 80 -23.52 4.64 12.57
C LEU A 80 -24.99 4.49 12.19
N LYS A 81 -25.71 3.57 12.86
CA LYS A 81 -27.12 3.29 12.62
C LYS A 81 -28.01 4.50 12.89
N SER A 82 -27.75 5.22 13.99
CA SER A 82 -28.47 6.44 14.34
C SER A 82 -28.31 7.52 13.28
N GLU A 83 -27.08 7.75 12.85
CA GLU A 83 -26.73 8.74 11.82
C GLU A 83 -27.31 8.43 10.44
N LEU A 84 -27.54 7.15 10.12
CA LEU A 84 -28.12 6.70 8.86
C LEU A 84 -29.66 6.52 8.93
N SER A 85 -30.27 6.80 10.07
CA SER A 85 -31.72 6.65 10.22
C SER A 85 -32.49 7.48 9.18
N GLY A 86 -33.50 6.86 8.55
CA GLY A 86 -34.35 7.50 7.53
C GLY A 86 -33.69 7.67 6.14
N THR A 87 -32.45 7.26 5.94
CA THR A 87 -31.75 7.41 4.63
C THR A 87 -31.97 6.26 3.66
N GLY A 88 -32.40 5.09 4.14
CA GLY A 88 -32.44 3.85 3.37
C GLY A 88 -31.10 3.17 3.17
N ILE A 89 -29.99 3.72 3.72
CA ILE A 89 -28.67 3.12 3.68
C ILE A 89 -28.58 2.03 4.74
N GLU A 90 -28.18 0.83 4.35
CA GLU A 90 -28.01 -0.30 5.25
C GLU A 90 -26.75 -0.10 6.12
N ALA A 91 -26.91 -0.27 7.45
CA ALA A 91 -25.82 -0.13 8.42
C ALA A 91 -25.46 -1.50 9.02
N ALA A 92 -24.17 -1.81 9.09
CA ALA A 92 -23.66 -3.04 9.70
C ALA A 92 -22.37 -2.80 10.52
N ALA A 93 -21.97 -3.79 11.30
CA ALA A 93 -20.73 -3.73 12.10
C ALA A 93 -20.09 -5.10 12.28
N GLY A 94 -18.79 -5.09 12.56
CA GLY A 94 -17.96 -6.27 12.73
C GLY A 94 -17.10 -6.57 11.48
N THR A 95 -16.13 -7.46 11.65
CA THR A 95 -15.26 -7.88 10.56
C THR A 95 -16.02 -8.53 9.41
N ASP A 96 -17.01 -9.35 9.71
CA ASP A 96 -17.85 -10.00 8.71
C ASP A 96 -18.63 -8.98 7.86
N ALA A 97 -19.06 -7.86 8.45
CA ALA A 97 -19.73 -6.79 7.73
C ALA A 97 -18.78 -6.05 6.76
N VAL A 98 -17.50 -5.95 7.11
CA VAL A 98 -16.47 -5.40 6.21
C VAL A 98 -16.21 -6.35 5.03
N VAL A 99 -16.19 -7.66 5.29
CA VAL A 99 -16.08 -8.69 4.24
C VAL A 99 -17.32 -8.69 3.35
N GLU A 100 -18.52 -8.55 3.93
CA GLU A 100 -19.77 -8.40 3.18
C GLU A 100 -19.74 -7.18 2.26
N ALA A 101 -19.23 -6.04 2.71
CA ALA A 101 -19.06 -4.85 1.87
C ALA A 101 -18.23 -5.14 0.62
N ALA A 102 -17.17 -5.96 0.75
CA ALA A 102 -16.32 -6.37 -0.37
C ALA A 102 -17.02 -7.36 -1.32
N ARG A 103 -17.95 -8.18 -0.79
CA ARG A 103 -18.74 -9.15 -1.58
C ARG A 103 -19.90 -8.53 -2.33
N ARG A 104 -20.32 -7.30 -1.99
CA ARG A 104 -21.42 -6.61 -2.68
C ARG A 104 -21.07 -6.33 -4.15
N PRO A 105 -22.08 -6.25 -5.05
CA PRO A 105 -21.84 -6.14 -6.49
C PRO A 105 -21.35 -4.75 -6.87
N ALA A 106 -20.03 -4.55 -6.80
CA ALA A 106 -19.35 -3.35 -7.30
C ALA A 106 -18.37 -3.74 -8.42
N ASP A 107 -18.23 -2.91 -9.43
CA ASP A 107 -17.26 -3.12 -10.52
C ASP A 107 -15.83 -2.93 -10.01
N TRP A 108 -15.62 -1.95 -9.14
CA TRP A 108 -14.35 -1.58 -8.52
C TRP A 108 -14.41 -1.66 -7.01
N VAL A 109 -13.38 -2.26 -6.42
CA VAL A 109 -13.18 -2.23 -4.96
C VAL A 109 -11.85 -1.54 -4.68
N ILE A 110 -11.88 -0.51 -3.84
CA ILE A 110 -10.68 0.19 -3.37
C ILE A 110 -10.27 -0.44 -2.04
N GLY A 111 -9.17 -1.17 -2.02
CA GLY A 111 -8.63 -1.84 -0.82
C GLY A 111 -7.70 -0.91 -0.05
N ALA A 112 -8.24 -0.10 0.87
CA ALA A 112 -7.50 0.91 1.62
C ALA A 112 -7.50 0.69 3.16
N ILE A 113 -7.73 -0.54 3.60
CA ILE A 113 -7.57 -0.94 5.01
C ILE A 113 -6.10 -1.26 5.24
N THR A 114 -5.47 -0.60 6.21
CA THR A 114 -4.03 -0.77 6.51
C THR A 114 -3.76 -2.05 7.29
N GLY A 115 -2.62 -2.70 7.04
CA GLY A 115 -2.15 -3.89 7.75
C GLY A 115 -2.85 -5.18 7.35
N ALA A 116 -2.56 -6.27 8.08
CA ALA A 116 -3.10 -7.61 7.80
C ALA A 116 -4.64 -7.70 7.84
N ALA A 117 -5.31 -6.80 8.55
CA ALA A 117 -6.78 -6.73 8.61
C ALA A 117 -7.46 -6.47 7.24
N GLY A 118 -6.72 -5.96 6.27
CA GLY A 118 -7.23 -5.76 4.91
C GLY A 118 -7.18 -7.00 4.02
N LEU A 119 -6.50 -8.07 4.42
CA LEU A 119 -6.27 -9.25 3.59
C LEU A 119 -7.58 -9.97 3.24
N GLU A 120 -8.39 -10.30 4.23
CA GLU A 120 -9.64 -11.05 4.04
C GLU A 120 -10.67 -10.28 3.18
N PRO A 121 -10.97 -8.97 3.46
CA PRO A 121 -11.85 -8.20 2.61
C PRO A 121 -11.32 -8.03 1.16
N ALA A 122 -10.00 -7.88 0.98
CA ALA A 122 -9.41 -7.77 -0.35
C ALA A 122 -9.54 -9.08 -1.15
N LEU A 123 -9.34 -10.23 -0.49
CA LEU A 123 -9.58 -11.55 -1.11
C LEU A 123 -11.05 -11.79 -1.42
N ALA A 124 -11.98 -11.35 -0.56
CA ALA A 124 -13.42 -11.44 -0.84
C ALA A 124 -13.82 -10.65 -2.10
N ALA A 125 -13.18 -9.51 -2.37
CA ALA A 125 -13.35 -8.77 -3.63
C ALA A 125 -12.82 -9.55 -4.83
N ILE A 126 -11.65 -10.17 -4.70
CA ILE A 126 -11.01 -11.01 -5.74
C ILE A 126 -11.88 -12.22 -6.06
N GLU A 127 -12.39 -12.92 -5.05
CA GLU A 127 -13.23 -14.12 -5.21
C GLU A 127 -14.49 -13.86 -6.01
N ARG A 128 -14.94 -12.63 -6.06
CA ARG A 128 -16.07 -12.19 -6.88
C ARG A 128 -15.67 -11.82 -8.33
N GLY A 129 -14.39 -11.80 -8.64
CA GLY A 129 -13.88 -11.36 -9.95
C GLY A 129 -13.92 -9.85 -10.14
N ALA A 130 -13.98 -9.05 -9.05
CA ALA A 130 -13.98 -7.60 -9.12
C ALA A 130 -12.61 -7.05 -9.55
N THR A 131 -12.59 -5.82 -10.09
CA THR A 131 -11.35 -5.05 -10.21
C THR A 131 -11.00 -4.49 -8.83
N LEU A 132 -9.88 -4.92 -8.28
CA LEU A 132 -9.37 -4.46 -6.99
C LEU A 132 -8.26 -3.42 -7.19
N ALA A 133 -8.51 -2.18 -6.83
CA ALA A 133 -7.49 -1.15 -6.69
C ALA A 133 -6.86 -1.27 -5.30
N LEU A 134 -5.68 -1.88 -5.22
CA LEU A 134 -5.03 -2.27 -3.98
C LEU A 134 -4.06 -1.17 -3.50
N ALA A 135 -4.39 -0.57 -2.36
CA ALA A 135 -3.52 0.36 -1.63
C ALA A 135 -2.83 -0.29 -0.42
N ASN A 136 -3.31 -1.46 0.00
CA ASN A 136 -2.78 -2.21 1.12
C ASN A 136 -1.72 -3.21 0.63
N LYS A 137 -0.46 -2.80 0.67
CA LYS A 137 0.68 -3.65 0.28
C LYS A 137 0.87 -4.86 1.18
N GLU A 138 0.42 -4.78 2.44
CA GLU A 138 0.55 -5.85 3.41
C GLU A 138 -0.18 -7.13 2.97
N CYS A 139 -1.24 -7.02 2.14
CA CYS A 139 -1.90 -8.18 1.53
C CYS A 139 -0.93 -9.03 0.69
N LEU A 140 -0.08 -8.37 -0.09
CA LEU A 140 0.92 -9.04 -0.93
C LEU A 140 2.15 -9.47 -0.12
N VAL A 141 2.54 -8.69 0.87
CA VAL A 141 3.66 -9.03 1.76
C VAL A 141 3.33 -10.28 2.58
N CYS A 142 2.09 -10.40 3.10
CA CYS A 142 1.69 -11.50 3.97
C CYS A 142 1.25 -12.77 3.22
N ALA A 143 0.67 -12.62 2.03
CA ALA A 143 0.07 -13.74 1.31
C ALA A 143 0.16 -13.59 -0.22
N GLY A 144 1.20 -12.94 -0.74
CA GLY A 144 1.27 -12.51 -2.14
C GLY A 144 1.11 -13.64 -3.15
N THR A 145 1.75 -14.79 -2.95
CA THR A 145 1.63 -15.95 -3.84
C THR A 145 0.18 -16.46 -3.88
N LEU A 146 -0.44 -16.63 -2.71
CA LEU A 146 -1.85 -17.03 -2.58
C LEU A 146 -2.77 -15.99 -3.24
N PHE A 147 -2.56 -14.72 -2.91
CA PHE A 147 -3.37 -13.59 -3.37
C PHE A 147 -3.39 -13.47 -4.89
N MET A 148 -2.22 -13.46 -5.54
CA MET A 148 -2.10 -13.35 -6.99
C MET A 148 -2.58 -14.60 -7.72
N ARG A 149 -2.38 -15.79 -7.13
CA ARG A 149 -2.96 -17.04 -7.65
C ARG A 149 -4.48 -16.97 -7.66
N ARG A 150 -5.12 -16.56 -6.56
CA ARG A 150 -6.59 -16.41 -6.48
C ARG A 150 -7.11 -15.36 -7.45
N ALA A 151 -6.41 -14.22 -7.58
CA ALA A 151 -6.78 -13.20 -8.56
C ALA A 151 -6.82 -13.77 -9.99
N LYS A 152 -5.81 -14.57 -10.34
CA LYS A 152 -5.75 -15.22 -11.65
C LYS A 152 -6.87 -16.27 -11.83
N GLU A 153 -7.11 -17.13 -10.84
CA GLU A 153 -8.15 -18.17 -10.86
C GLU A 153 -9.55 -17.57 -11.03
N MET A 154 -9.81 -16.44 -10.36
CA MET A 154 -11.11 -15.76 -10.39
C MET A 154 -11.23 -14.72 -11.50
N ASN A 155 -10.19 -14.59 -12.36
CA ASN A 155 -10.12 -13.56 -13.42
C ASN A 155 -10.34 -12.13 -12.87
N ALA A 156 -9.91 -11.89 -11.63
CA ALA A 156 -9.95 -10.58 -11.00
C ALA A 156 -8.73 -9.75 -11.43
N GLN A 157 -8.93 -8.46 -11.64
CA GLN A 157 -7.85 -7.54 -11.97
C GLN A 157 -7.37 -6.85 -10.68
N VAL A 158 -6.06 -6.89 -10.41
CA VAL A 158 -5.43 -6.15 -9.31
C VAL A 158 -4.68 -4.95 -9.89
N LEU A 159 -5.09 -3.74 -9.51
CA LEU A 159 -4.48 -2.49 -9.93
C LEU A 159 -3.73 -1.86 -8.74
N PRO A 160 -2.45 -1.50 -8.89
CA PRO A 160 -1.70 -0.89 -7.80
C PRO A 160 -2.10 0.56 -7.56
N VAL A 161 -2.42 0.92 -6.32
CA VAL A 161 -2.68 2.31 -5.88
C VAL A 161 -1.42 2.95 -5.31
N ASP A 162 -0.50 2.17 -4.75
CA ASP A 162 0.79 2.69 -4.29
C ASP A 162 1.48 3.45 -5.44
N SER A 163 2.02 4.63 -5.18
CA SER A 163 2.46 5.56 -6.24
C SER A 163 3.59 4.98 -7.09
N GLU A 164 4.51 4.26 -6.48
CA GLU A 164 5.64 3.65 -7.15
C GLU A 164 5.19 2.47 -8.03
N HIS A 165 4.31 1.63 -7.52
CA HIS A 165 3.78 0.49 -8.28
C HIS A 165 2.84 0.92 -9.40
N ASN A 166 2.04 1.96 -9.16
CA ASN A 166 1.23 2.56 -10.22
C ASN A 166 2.11 3.16 -11.32
N ALA A 167 3.24 3.77 -10.94
CA ALA A 167 4.22 4.28 -11.88
C ALA A 167 4.84 3.16 -12.74
N LEU A 168 5.26 2.05 -12.10
CA LEU A 168 5.78 0.87 -12.80
C LEU A 168 4.72 0.27 -13.72
N PHE A 169 3.49 0.11 -13.23
CA PHE A 169 2.37 -0.41 -14.02
C PHE A 169 2.14 0.42 -15.30
N GLN A 170 2.20 1.74 -15.20
CA GLN A 170 2.07 2.62 -16.37
C GLN A 170 3.30 2.54 -17.29
N ALA A 171 4.51 2.54 -16.74
CA ALA A 171 5.75 2.48 -17.53
C ALA A 171 5.92 1.13 -18.28
N MET A 172 5.47 0.02 -17.67
CA MET A 172 5.51 -1.31 -18.30
C MET A 172 4.62 -1.42 -19.55
N THR A 173 3.64 -0.53 -19.73
CA THR A 173 2.81 -0.51 -20.96
C THR A 173 3.59 -0.08 -22.20
N ALA A 174 4.82 0.42 -22.06
CA ALA A 174 5.69 0.81 -23.17
C ALA A 174 6.30 -0.38 -23.91
N GLY A 175 6.28 -1.59 -23.35
CA GLY A 175 6.80 -2.81 -23.95
C GLY A 175 6.10 -4.07 -23.43
N ARG A 176 6.63 -5.24 -23.82
CA ARG A 176 6.14 -6.53 -23.32
C ARG A 176 6.89 -6.89 -22.03
N ARG A 177 6.30 -7.71 -21.17
CA ARG A 177 6.94 -8.14 -19.90
C ARG A 177 8.31 -8.83 -20.17
N GLU A 178 8.40 -9.64 -21.22
CA GLU A 178 9.63 -10.33 -21.58
C GLU A 178 10.76 -9.42 -22.06
N ASP A 179 10.47 -8.18 -22.40
CA ASP A 179 11.46 -7.17 -22.80
C ASP A 179 11.94 -6.32 -21.62
N VAL A 180 11.29 -6.44 -20.44
CA VAL A 180 11.70 -5.77 -19.21
C VAL A 180 12.92 -6.48 -18.63
N THR A 181 14.02 -5.74 -18.42
CA THR A 181 15.23 -6.24 -17.76
C THR A 181 15.24 -5.90 -16.29
N LYS A 182 14.66 -4.74 -15.93
CA LYS A 182 14.67 -4.26 -14.55
C LYS A 182 13.54 -3.27 -14.31
N VAL A 183 13.01 -3.29 -13.10
CA VAL A 183 12.18 -2.19 -12.57
C VAL A 183 12.97 -1.45 -11.49
N ILE A 184 12.77 -0.15 -11.39
CA ILE A 184 13.48 0.71 -10.44
C ILE A 184 12.42 1.45 -9.63
N ILE A 185 12.39 1.15 -8.32
CA ILE A 185 11.50 1.79 -7.36
C ILE A 185 12.25 2.94 -6.70
N THR A 186 11.69 4.13 -6.68
CA THR A 186 12.33 5.28 -6.04
C THR A 186 11.91 5.43 -4.58
N ALA A 187 12.80 5.96 -3.76
CA ALA A 187 12.58 6.28 -2.35
C ALA A 187 12.96 7.74 -2.09
N SER A 188 12.23 8.46 -1.22
CA SER A 188 12.66 9.79 -0.77
C SER A 188 13.97 9.75 0.03
N GLY A 189 14.31 8.59 0.60
CA GLY A 189 15.40 8.41 1.56
C GLY A 189 15.03 8.74 3.00
N GLY A 190 13.81 9.24 3.24
CA GLY A 190 13.32 9.58 4.57
C GLY A 190 14.02 10.78 5.22
N PRO A 191 13.65 11.13 6.46
CA PRO A 191 14.18 12.30 7.17
C PRO A 191 15.65 12.17 7.56
N PHE A 192 16.18 10.96 7.65
CA PHE A 192 17.55 10.68 8.09
C PHE A 192 18.53 10.43 6.94
N ARG A 193 18.13 10.66 5.69
CA ARG A 193 18.95 10.40 4.49
C ARG A 193 20.37 10.98 4.58
N THR A 194 20.49 12.19 5.11
CA THR A 194 21.78 12.91 5.20
C THR A 194 22.51 12.74 6.55
N TRP A 195 21.93 11.99 7.49
CA TRP A 195 22.50 11.77 8.80
C TRP A 195 23.59 10.70 8.76
N SER A 196 24.65 10.87 9.56
CA SER A 196 25.63 9.80 9.80
C SER A 196 24.99 8.64 10.56
N LYS A 197 25.58 7.46 10.50
CA LYS A 197 25.16 6.30 11.29
C LYS A 197 25.13 6.61 12.80
N ASP A 198 26.16 7.32 13.29
CA ASP A 198 26.25 7.73 14.68
C ASP A 198 25.15 8.71 15.07
N ASP A 199 24.79 9.64 14.19
CA ASP A 199 23.68 10.56 14.46
C ASP A 199 22.34 9.82 14.48
N ILE A 200 22.13 8.85 13.60
CA ILE A 200 20.93 8.01 13.62
C ILE A 200 20.82 7.28 14.96
N VAL A 201 21.90 6.62 15.40
CA VAL A 201 21.91 5.88 16.67
C VAL A 201 21.60 6.80 17.86
N ARG A 202 22.19 8.00 17.90
CA ARG A 202 22.13 8.86 19.08
C ARG A 202 20.96 9.85 19.10
N LYS A 203 20.45 10.26 17.93
CA LYS A 203 19.55 11.42 17.80
C LYS A 203 18.23 11.13 17.09
N ALA A 204 18.03 9.92 16.54
CA ALA A 204 16.80 9.59 15.83
C ALA A 204 15.64 9.41 16.82
N THR A 205 14.87 10.47 17.01
CA THR A 205 13.68 10.50 17.87
C THR A 205 12.42 10.25 17.07
N LEU A 206 11.32 9.88 17.75
CA LEU A 206 10.00 9.74 17.13
C LEU A 206 9.59 11.03 16.39
N GLN A 207 9.79 12.19 17.01
CA GLN A 207 9.42 13.47 16.38
C GLN A 207 10.23 13.74 15.10
N ALA A 208 11.50 13.34 15.05
CA ALA A 208 12.33 13.46 13.86
C ALA A 208 11.91 12.44 12.79
N ALA A 209 11.62 11.20 13.17
CA ALA A 209 11.16 10.14 12.25
C ALA A 209 9.82 10.48 11.58
N LEU A 210 8.93 11.21 12.27
CA LEU A 210 7.63 11.63 11.73
C LEU A 210 7.72 12.82 10.75
N LYS A 211 8.88 13.43 10.53
CA LYS A 211 9.06 14.55 9.59
C LYS A 211 9.43 14.05 8.20
N HIS A 212 8.45 13.50 7.47
CA HIS A 212 8.71 13.12 6.07
C HIS A 212 8.92 14.35 5.18
N PRO A 213 9.95 14.34 4.27
CA PRO A 213 10.30 15.53 3.48
C PRO A 213 9.22 15.96 2.46
N ASN A 214 8.48 15.03 1.87
CA ASN A 214 7.64 15.28 0.70
C ASN A 214 6.16 14.90 0.89
N TRP A 215 5.88 13.88 1.72
CA TRP A 215 4.54 13.30 1.86
C TRP A 215 3.97 13.50 3.26
N SER A 216 2.66 13.75 3.32
CA SER A 216 1.89 13.66 4.57
C SER A 216 1.23 12.29 4.63
N MET A 217 1.72 11.42 5.50
CA MET A 217 1.30 10.02 5.61
C MET A 217 0.94 9.68 7.07
N GLY A 218 0.30 8.52 7.25
CA GLY A 218 0.06 7.99 8.60
C GLY A 218 1.38 7.67 9.33
N PRO A 219 1.38 7.67 10.68
CA PRO A 219 2.60 7.49 11.47
C PRO A 219 3.39 6.23 11.12
N LYS A 220 2.73 5.08 10.93
CA LYS A 220 3.38 3.81 10.59
C LYS A 220 4.16 3.92 9.27
N VAL A 221 3.52 4.39 8.20
CA VAL A 221 4.15 4.52 6.88
C VAL A 221 5.28 5.54 6.91
N THR A 222 5.15 6.62 7.68
CA THR A 222 6.20 7.64 7.84
C THR A 222 7.44 7.07 8.52
N ILE A 223 7.27 6.25 9.58
CA ILE A 223 8.38 5.58 10.27
C ILE A 223 9.00 4.52 9.36
N ASP A 224 8.19 3.75 8.64
CA ASP A 224 8.70 2.79 7.64
C ASP A 224 9.51 3.49 6.53
N SER A 225 9.11 4.69 6.13
CA SER A 225 9.91 5.50 5.20
C SER A 225 11.24 5.95 5.82
N ALA A 226 11.24 6.35 7.10
CA ALA A 226 12.45 6.75 7.81
C ALA A 226 13.47 5.61 7.95
N THR A 227 13.02 4.36 8.10
CA THR A 227 13.86 3.15 8.17
C THR A 227 14.19 2.54 6.82
N LEU A 228 13.60 3.01 5.73
CA LEU A 228 13.52 2.35 4.41
C LEU A 228 12.77 1.00 4.41
N MET A 229 12.08 0.63 5.48
CA MET A 229 11.23 -0.56 5.51
C MET A 229 10.05 -0.41 4.54
N ASN A 230 9.46 0.80 4.40
CA ASN A 230 8.40 1.02 3.42
C ASN A 230 8.85 0.58 2.02
N LYS A 231 10.07 0.93 1.65
CA LYS A 231 10.65 0.52 0.37
C LYS A 231 10.93 -0.99 0.31
N GLY A 232 11.29 -1.59 1.44
CA GLY A 232 11.41 -3.05 1.56
C GLY A 232 10.08 -3.76 1.31
N LEU A 233 8.98 -3.28 1.91
CA LEU A 233 7.64 -3.82 1.66
C LEU A 233 7.21 -3.64 0.21
N GLU A 234 7.55 -2.52 -0.41
CA GLU A 234 7.27 -2.23 -1.81
C GLU A 234 8.06 -3.11 -2.78
N VAL A 235 9.28 -3.49 -2.45
CA VAL A 235 10.04 -4.50 -3.21
C VAL A 235 9.30 -5.84 -3.24
N ILE A 236 8.76 -6.26 -2.10
CA ILE A 236 7.97 -7.50 -2.00
C ILE A 236 6.66 -7.38 -2.78
N GLU A 237 5.99 -6.24 -2.70
CA GLU A 237 4.78 -5.94 -3.47
C GLU A 237 5.04 -6.00 -4.97
N ALA A 238 6.09 -5.35 -5.48
CA ALA A 238 6.47 -5.36 -6.89
C ALA A 238 6.76 -6.78 -7.41
N TYR A 239 7.49 -7.57 -6.61
CA TYR A 239 7.76 -8.98 -6.92
C TYR A 239 6.48 -9.75 -7.23
N HIS A 240 5.45 -9.62 -6.38
CA HIS A 240 4.19 -10.33 -6.57
C HIS A 240 3.31 -9.73 -7.67
N LEU A 241 3.16 -8.41 -7.71
CA LEU A 241 2.29 -7.72 -8.68
C LEU A 241 2.72 -7.94 -10.12
N PHE A 242 4.02 -7.86 -10.37
CA PHE A 242 4.56 -7.85 -11.74
C PHE A 242 5.24 -9.16 -12.13
N ASN A 243 5.17 -10.18 -11.26
CA ASN A 243 5.84 -11.48 -11.46
C ASN A 243 7.32 -11.30 -11.83
N LEU A 244 8.04 -10.57 -10.99
CA LEU A 244 9.46 -10.27 -11.14
C LEU A 244 10.31 -11.26 -10.35
N SER A 245 11.56 -11.47 -10.76
CA SER A 245 12.56 -12.05 -9.87
C SER A 245 13.13 -10.98 -8.93
N PRO A 246 13.67 -11.35 -7.76
CA PRO A 246 14.31 -10.38 -6.86
C PRO A 246 15.43 -9.58 -7.53
N ASP A 247 16.12 -10.14 -8.53
CA ASP A 247 17.25 -9.50 -9.21
C ASP A 247 16.79 -8.54 -10.33
N GLU A 248 15.52 -8.59 -10.72
CA GLU A 248 14.92 -7.62 -11.65
C GLU A 248 14.42 -6.35 -10.95
N ILE A 249 14.55 -6.23 -9.62
CA ILE A 249 14.05 -5.06 -8.86
C ILE A 249 15.24 -4.31 -8.29
N GLU A 250 15.34 -3.02 -8.57
CA GLU A 250 16.32 -2.10 -7.99
C GLU A 250 15.62 -1.00 -7.20
N VAL A 251 16.31 -0.49 -6.18
CA VAL A 251 15.86 0.67 -5.40
C VAL A 251 16.87 1.80 -5.57
N LEU A 252 16.39 2.99 -5.89
CA LEU A 252 17.16 4.22 -5.88
C LEU A 252 16.55 5.24 -4.91
N VAL A 253 17.42 5.97 -4.22
CA VAL A 253 17.00 7.13 -3.44
C VAL A 253 16.90 8.33 -4.38
N HIS A 254 15.72 8.95 -4.43
CA HIS A 254 15.41 10.13 -5.23
C HIS A 254 14.73 11.16 -4.33
N PRO A 255 15.50 12.08 -3.73
CA PRO A 255 14.99 12.97 -2.69
C PRO A 255 13.83 13.86 -3.11
N GLN A 256 13.78 14.26 -4.39
CA GLN A 256 12.71 15.09 -4.92
C GLN A 256 11.39 14.31 -5.06
N SER A 257 11.43 12.97 -5.10
CA SER A 257 10.28 12.07 -5.27
C SER A 257 9.34 12.44 -6.44
N ILE A 258 9.88 13.05 -7.49
CA ILE A 258 9.15 13.42 -8.73
C ILE A 258 9.04 12.22 -9.66
N VAL A 259 10.13 11.45 -9.80
CA VAL A 259 10.10 10.14 -10.46
C VAL A 259 9.64 9.12 -9.43
N HIS A 260 8.50 8.48 -9.67
CA HIS A 260 7.95 7.47 -8.76
C HIS A 260 8.44 6.05 -9.08
N GLY A 261 8.72 5.75 -10.35
CA GLY A 261 9.23 4.47 -10.77
C GLY A 261 9.70 4.49 -12.22
N MET A 262 10.60 3.55 -12.55
CA MET A 262 11.18 3.44 -13.89
C MET A 262 11.23 1.97 -14.30
N VAL A 263 11.17 1.72 -15.60
CA VAL A 263 11.30 0.39 -16.21
C VAL A 263 12.41 0.44 -17.26
N GLU A 264 13.39 -0.43 -17.11
CA GLU A 264 14.47 -0.62 -18.07
C GLU A 264 14.13 -1.79 -19.00
N PHE A 265 14.34 -1.59 -20.28
CA PHE A 265 14.11 -2.59 -21.32
C PHE A 265 15.42 -3.12 -21.90
N ARG A 266 15.36 -4.30 -22.56
CA ARG A 266 16.53 -4.99 -23.12
C ARG A 266 17.34 -4.21 -24.17
N ASP A 267 16.73 -3.18 -24.77
CA ASP A 267 17.42 -2.26 -25.70
C ASP A 267 18.19 -1.14 -24.99
N GLY A 268 18.15 -1.13 -23.65
CA GLY A 268 18.79 -0.13 -22.81
C GLY A 268 17.94 1.13 -22.60
N SER A 269 16.73 1.20 -23.17
CA SER A 269 15.83 2.33 -22.88
C SER A 269 15.26 2.25 -21.47
N VAL A 270 15.05 3.42 -20.84
CA VAL A 270 14.43 3.54 -19.53
C VAL A 270 13.18 4.43 -19.66
N ILE A 271 12.04 3.90 -19.29
CA ILE A 271 10.77 4.65 -19.23
C ILE A 271 10.48 5.01 -17.78
N ALA A 272 10.29 6.30 -17.53
CA ALA A 272 10.01 6.83 -16.19
C ALA A 272 8.63 7.45 -16.10
N HIS A 273 7.94 7.20 -14.98
CA HIS A 273 6.71 7.92 -14.65
C HIS A 273 7.03 9.05 -13.66
N LEU A 274 6.61 10.26 -14.01
CA LEU A 274 6.76 11.46 -13.20
C LEU A 274 5.38 11.97 -12.77
N GLY A 275 5.27 12.41 -11.51
CA GLY A 275 4.03 12.94 -10.96
C GLY A 275 4.28 13.84 -9.75
N ALA A 276 3.30 14.69 -9.42
CA ALA A 276 3.29 15.43 -8.17
C ALA A 276 3.03 14.48 -6.98
N HIS A 277 3.37 14.94 -5.76
CA HIS A 277 3.13 14.20 -4.50
C HIS A 277 1.63 14.21 -4.13
N ASP A 278 0.82 13.53 -4.91
CA ASP A 278 -0.64 13.50 -4.74
C ASP A 278 -1.20 12.11 -5.07
N MET A 279 -1.68 11.42 -4.04
CA MET A 279 -2.26 10.08 -4.20
C MET A 279 -3.49 10.03 -5.11
N ARG A 280 -4.11 11.18 -5.39
CA ARG A 280 -5.22 11.24 -6.35
C ARG A 280 -4.79 10.95 -7.78
N ILE A 281 -3.48 11.03 -8.10
CA ILE A 281 -2.96 10.62 -9.42
C ILE A 281 -3.11 9.10 -9.63
N PRO A 282 -2.48 8.25 -8.82
CA PRO A 282 -2.62 6.79 -8.98
C PRO A 282 -4.04 6.29 -8.72
N ILE A 283 -4.78 6.90 -7.78
CA ILE A 283 -6.18 6.53 -7.53
C ILE A 283 -7.05 6.85 -8.75
N ALA A 284 -6.91 8.03 -9.37
CA ALA A 284 -7.65 8.39 -10.58
C ALA A 284 -7.32 7.45 -11.75
N HIS A 285 -6.05 7.05 -11.88
CA HIS A 285 -5.64 6.06 -12.87
C HIS A 285 -6.34 4.71 -12.63
N CYS A 286 -6.34 4.20 -11.39
CA CYS A 286 -7.02 2.94 -11.06
C CYS A 286 -8.54 3.03 -11.27
N LEU A 287 -9.19 4.11 -10.83
CA LEU A 287 -10.64 4.30 -10.98
C LEU A 287 -11.09 4.34 -12.44
N ALA A 288 -10.25 4.87 -13.32
CA ALA A 288 -10.59 5.06 -14.73
C ALA A 288 -10.06 3.97 -15.66
N TYR A 289 -9.11 3.15 -15.22
CA TYR A 289 -8.40 2.20 -16.06
C TYR A 289 -9.36 1.40 -16.99
N PRO A 290 -9.00 1.21 -18.28
CA PRO A 290 -7.77 1.63 -18.97
C PRO A 290 -7.79 3.12 -19.44
N ASP A 291 -8.87 3.83 -19.25
CA ASP A 291 -8.99 5.27 -19.57
C ASP A 291 -8.27 6.15 -18.54
N ARG A 292 -8.38 7.47 -18.75
CA ARG A 292 -7.95 8.49 -17.79
C ARG A 292 -9.08 9.46 -17.49
N ILE A 293 -9.10 9.95 -16.25
CA ILE A 293 -10.03 11.00 -15.81
C ILE A 293 -9.27 12.25 -15.38
N ASP A 294 -9.96 13.37 -15.41
CA ASP A 294 -9.40 14.61 -14.88
C ASP A 294 -9.23 14.51 -13.36
N GLY A 295 -8.07 14.92 -12.88
CA GLY A 295 -7.74 14.94 -11.46
C GLY A 295 -7.33 16.33 -10.99
N PRO A 296 -7.44 16.63 -9.68
CA PRO A 296 -7.12 17.94 -9.11
C PRO A 296 -5.63 18.14 -8.83
N ALA A 297 -4.78 17.14 -9.07
CA ALA A 297 -3.36 17.21 -8.79
C ALA A 297 -2.66 18.32 -9.58
N LYS A 298 -1.72 19.03 -8.93
CA LYS A 298 -0.89 20.03 -9.59
C LYS A 298 -0.09 19.39 -10.72
N ARG A 299 -0.05 20.02 -11.88
CA ARG A 299 0.82 19.58 -12.98
C ARG A 299 2.25 19.95 -12.67
N LEU A 300 3.19 19.10 -13.08
CA LEU A 300 4.61 19.38 -12.92
C LEU A 300 5.06 20.48 -13.90
N ASP A 301 5.87 21.38 -13.40
CA ASP A 301 6.69 22.28 -14.20
C ASP A 301 8.15 21.77 -14.15
N LEU A 302 8.58 21.11 -15.21
CA LEU A 302 9.92 20.51 -15.26
C LEU A 302 11.02 21.58 -15.35
N ALA A 303 10.72 22.77 -15.85
CA ALA A 303 11.66 23.88 -15.90
C ALA A 303 11.89 24.46 -14.49
N GLU A 304 10.83 24.55 -13.67
CA GLU A 304 10.93 24.93 -12.25
C GLU A 304 11.69 23.90 -11.43
N ILE A 305 11.47 22.59 -11.67
CA ILE A 305 12.17 21.49 -10.99
C ILE A 305 13.67 21.49 -11.32
N GLY A 306 14.03 21.76 -12.56
CA GLY A 306 15.39 21.94 -13.05
C GLY A 306 16.24 20.68 -13.07
N SER A 307 16.45 19.99 -11.92
CA SER A 307 17.29 18.80 -11.82
C SER A 307 16.67 17.71 -10.97
N LEU A 308 17.00 16.46 -11.31
CA LEU A 308 16.62 15.25 -10.58
C LEU A 308 17.89 14.52 -10.16
N THR A 309 17.94 14.07 -8.91
CA THR A 309 19.10 13.39 -8.35
C THR A 309 18.75 11.98 -7.90
N PHE A 310 19.70 11.05 -8.07
CA PHE A 310 19.53 9.64 -7.72
C PHE A 310 20.77 9.16 -6.97
N GLU A 311 20.56 8.39 -5.91
CA GLU A 311 21.61 7.84 -5.05
C GLU A 311 21.32 6.34 -4.81
N LYS A 312 22.35 5.54 -4.56
CA LYS A 312 22.15 4.16 -4.10
C LYS A 312 21.73 4.19 -2.62
N PRO A 313 20.80 3.32 -2.19
CA PRO A 313 20.45 3.20 -0.78
C PRO A 313 21.64 2.66 0.02
N ASP A 314 21.84 3.20 1.23
CA ASP A 314 22.87 2.79 2.16
C ASP A 314 22.30 1.74 3.14
N LEU A 315 22.58 0.46 2.87
CA LEU A 315 22.05 -0.67 3.65
C LEU A 315 22.74 -0.80 5.02
N ASP A 316 23.90 -0.19 5.25
CA ASP A 316 24.55 -0.18 6.56
C ASP A 316 23.85 0.80 7.52
N ARG A 317 23.44 1.96 7.02
CA ARG A 317 22.64 2.93 7.78
C ARG A 317 21.16 2.52 7.91
N PHE A 318 20.61 1.87 6.90
CA PHE A 318 19.20 1.51 6.82
C PHE A 318 19.04 0.00 6.51
N PRO A 319 19.34 -0.87 7.49
CA PRO A 319 19.36 -2.33 7.26
C PRO A 319 17.99 -2.93 6.99
N ALA A 320 16.90 -2.23 7.31
CA ALA A 320 15.54 -2.72 7.09
C ALA A 320 15.25 -3.09 5.62
N LEU A 321 15.78 -2.31 4.66
CA LEU A 321 15.67 -2.64 3.24
C LEU A 321 16.43 -3.93 2.89
N GLY A 322 17.60 -4.15 3.49
CA GLY A 322 18.37 -5.38 3.31
C GLY A 322 17.64 -6.61 3.88
N LEU A 323 16.98 -6.46 5.03
CA LEU A 323 16.16 -7.51 5.63
C LEU A 323 14.96 -7.90 4.76
N ALA A 324 14.33 -6.93 4.09
CA ALA A 324 13.25 -7.21 3.15
C ALA A 324 13.73 -8.01 1.93
N TRP A 325 14.88 -7.68 1.36
CA TRP A 325 15.51 -8.47 0.32
C TRP A 325 15.84 -9.90 0.77
N GLN A 326 16.37 -10.04 1.98
CA GLN A 326 16.68 -11.34 2.57
C GLN A 326 15.40 -12.16 2.76
N ALA A 327 14.34 -11.58 3.32
CA ALA A 327 13.06 -12.26 3.52
C ALA A 327 12.45 -12.70 2.19
N LEU A 328 12.48 -11.85 1.17
CA LEU A 328 11.98 -12.16 -0.16
C LEU A 328 12.73 -13.35 -0.79
N ARG A 329 14.07 -13.37 -0.71
CA ARG A 329 14.88 -14.48 -1.22
C ARG A 329 14.72 -15.76 -0.41
N THR A 330 14.45 -15.66 0.88
CA THR A 330 14.19 -16.82 1.75
C THR A 330 12.85 -17.46 1.38
N GLY A 331 11.84 -16.67 0.98
CA GLY A 331 10.50 -17.17 0.69
C GLY A 331 9.81 -17.76 1.92
N SER A 332 8.96 -18.76 1.70
CA SER A 332 8.36 -19.60 2.77
C SER A 332 7.75 -18.82 3.94
N GLY A 333 7.02 -17.73 3.66
CA GLY A 333 6.38 -16.91 4.69
C GLY A 333 7.32 -15.97 5.46
N ALA A 334 8.59 -15.86 5.08
CA ALA A 334 9.53 -14.95 5.74
C ALA A 334 9.09 -13.47 5.60
N THR A 335 8.43 -13.10 4.52
CA THR A 335 7.87 -11.77 4.30
C THR A 335 6.72 -11.45 5.26
N THR A 336 5.91 -12.46 5.61
CA THR A 336 4.85 -12.34 6.65
C THR A 336 5.48 -12.08 8.02
N VAL A 337 6.54 -12.86 8.36
CA VAL A 337 7.28 -12.66 9.61
C VAL A 337 7.89 -11.27 9.70
N LEU A 338 8.53 -10.80 8.61
CA LEU A 338 9.10 -9.47 8.52
C LEU A 338 8.05 -8.39 8.77
N ASN A 339 6.89 -8.47 8.12
CA ASN A 339 5.82 -7.49 8.29
C ASN A 339 5.27 -7.48 9.72
N ALA A 340 4.96 -8.66 10.29
CA ALA A 340 4.44 -8.79 11.65
C ALA A 340 5.41 -8.21 12.68
N ALA A 341 6.71 -8.53 12.55
CA ALA A 341 7.75 -8.00 13.42
C ALA A 341 7.91 -6.49 13.28
N ASN A 342 7.87 -5.96 12.05
CA ASN A 342 7.96 -4.53 11.80
C ASN A 342 6.78 -3.76 12.40
N GLU A 343 5.55 -4.25 12.28
CA GLU A 343 4.38 -3.60 12.89
C GLU A 343 4.50 -3.52 14.42
N ILE A 344 4.98 -4.61 15.07
CA ILE A 344 5.26 -4.59 16.51
C ILE A 344 6.38 -3.60 16.83
N ALA A 345 7.49 -3.63 16.10
CA ALA A 345 8.65 -2.75 16.33
C ALA A 345 8.26 -1.27 16.19
N VAL A 346 7.53 -0.91 15.16
CA VAL A 346 7.05 0.46 14.95
C VAL A 346 6.10 0.89 16.07
N ALA A 347 5.18 0.03 16.50
CA ALA A 347 4.26 0.33 17.60
C ALA A 347 5.03 0.59 18.92
N GLU A 348 6.03 -0.23 19.23
CA GLU A 348 6.84 -0.09 20.43
C GLU A 348 7.81 1.10 20.37
N PHE A 349 8.29 1.47 19.18
CA PHE A 349 9.02 2.73 18.97
C PHE A 349 8.12 3.95 19.20
N VAL A 350 6.90 3.94 18.66
CA VAL A 350 5.91 5.01 18.89
C VAL A 350 5.56 5.14 20.38
N ALA A 351 5.48 4.01 21.08
CA ALA A 351 5.25 3.97 22.54
C ALA A 351 6.50 4.37 23.36
N GLY A 352 7.64 4.65 22.72
CA GLY A 352 8.88 5.03 23.41
C GLY A 352 9.55 3.88 24.17
N LYS A 353 9.29 2.63 23.82
CA LYS A 353 9.83 1.45 24.50
C LYS A 353 11.09 0.87 23.84
N ILE A 354 11.38 1.21 22.61
CA ILE A 354 12.61 0.89 21.88
C ILE A 354 13.12 2.11 21.14
N GLY A 355 14.43 2.20 20.90
CA GLY A 355 15.05 3.23 20.07
C GLY A 355 14.80 2.98 18.58
N PHE A 356 15.10 3.97 17.72
CA PHE A 356 14.91 3.88 16.28
C PHE A 356 15.63 2.66 15.67
N THR A 357 16.87 2.40 16.08
CA THR A 357 17.66 1.25 15.64
C THR A 357 17.13 -0.08 16.16
N GLY A 358 16.28 -0.06 17.18
CA GLY A 358 15.56 -1.22 17.69
C GLY A 358 14.55 -1.77 16.69
N ILE A 359 14.04 -0.93 15.75
CA ILE A 359 13.09 -1.39 14.75
C ILE A 359 13.70 -2.49 13.87
N PRO A 360 14.75 -2.24 13.10
CA PRO A 360 15.34 -3.30 12.27
C PRO A 360 15.95 -4.44 13.12
N ALA A 361 16.46 -4.15 14.33
CA ALA A 361 17.02 -5.18 15.21
C ALA A 361 15.95 -6.19 15.68
N LEU A 362 14.75 -5.73 16.03
CA LEU A 362 13.63 -6.62 16.38
C LEU A 362 13.18 -7.45 15.19
N VAL A 363 13.10 -6.85 14.00
CA VAL A 363 12.74 -7.57 12.77
C VAL A 363 13.73 -8.69 12.48
N GLU A 364 15.03 -8.41 12.51
CA GLU A 364 16.09 -9.40 12.28
C GLU A 364 16.05 -10.53 13.31
N ALA A 365 15.96 -10.20 14.60
CA ALA A 365 15.88 -11.17 15.67
C ALA A 365 14.65 -12.08 15.53
N THR A 366 13.50 -11.50 15.16
CA THR A 366 12.26 -12.25 14.95
C THR A 366 12.37 -13.21 13.77
N LEU A 367 12.93 -12.77 12.63
CA LEU A 367 13.20 -13.63 11.48
C LEU A 367 14.08 -14.81 11.87
N ASN A 368 15.17 -14.56 12.61
CA ASN A 368 16.09 -15.61 13.06
C ASN A 368 15.43 -16.63 14.00
N VAL A 369 14.58 -16.18 14.92
CA VAL A 369 13.87 -17.08 15.85
C VAL A 369 12.77 -17.83 15.12
N ALA A 370 12.00 -17.18 14.25
CA ALA A 370 10.94 -17.81 13.47
C ALA A 370 11.48 -18.94 12.56
N ALA A 371 12.65 -18.71 11.94
CA ALA A 371 13.34 -19.74 11.15
C ALA A 371 13.69 -20.96 11.99
N ARG A 372 14.32 -20.75 13.17
CA ARG A 372 14.68 -21.86 14.09
C ARG A 372 13.47 -22.62 14.64
N ARG A 373 12.35 -21.94 14.86
CA ARG A 373 11.11 -22.54 15.37
C ARG A 373 10.23 -23.16 14.27
N GLY A 374 10.61 -23.08 12.99
CA GLY A 374 9.83 -23.59 11.87
C GLY A 374 8.50 -22.87 11.65
N VAL A 375 8.41 -21.60 12.06
CA VAL A 375 7.21 -20.77 11.88
C VAL A 375 7.07 -20.30 10.44
N MET A 376 8.20 -20.14 9.73
CA MET A 376 8.23 -19.73 8.33
C MET A 376 7.67 -20.84 7.45
N ARG A 377 6.47 -20.66 6.92
CA ARG A 377 5.81 -21.57 5.97
C ARG A 377 5.09 -20.72 4.92
N GLU A 378 5.21 -21.12 3.65
CA GLU A 378 4.42 -20.50 2.60
C GLU A 378 2.93 -20.77 2.86
N PRO A 379 2.11 -19.74 3.07
CA PRO A 379 0.71 -19.95 3.40
C PRO A 379 -0.07 -20.45 2.17
N GLY A 380 -0.74 -21.60 2.33
CA GLY A 380 -1.65 -22.14 1.32
C GLY A 380 -3.08 -21.61 1.45
N SER A 381 -3.42 -21.00 2.60
CA SER A 381 -4.73 -20.41 2.90
C SER A 381 -4.59 -19.10 3.69
N ILE A 382 -5.71 -18.37 3.85
CA ILE A 382 -5.76 -17.15 4.65
C ILE A 382 -5.48 -17.48 6.13
N GLU A 383 -6.07 -18.55 6.64
CA GLU A 383 -5.93 -18.98 8.02
C GLU A 383 -4.47 -19.30 8.34
N GLU A 384 -3.75 -19.91 7.40
CA GLU A 384 -2.32 -20.16 7.54
C GLU A 384 -1.51 -18.86 7.53
N ALA A 385 -1.82 -17.90 6.66
CA ALA A 385 -1.17 -16.58 6.64
C ALA A 385 -1.39 -15.83 7.96
N VAL A 386 -2.62 -15.83 8.47
CA VAL A 386 -2.98 -15.25 9.77
C VAL A 386 -2.25 -15.98 10.92
N ALA A 387 -2.12 -17.30 10.87
CA ALA A 387 -1.40 -18.05 11.88
C ALA A 387 0.10 -17.73 11.89
N VAL A 388 0.73 -17.59 10.71
CA VAL A 388 2.14 -17.16 10.61
C VAL A 388 2.31 -15.76 11.17
N ASP A 389 1.44 -14.79 10.79
CA ASP A 389 1.46 -13.44 11.32
C ASP A 389 1.32 -13.42 12.86
N HIS A 390 0.31 -14.12 13.39
CA HIS A 390 0.06 -14.20 14.83
C HIS A 390 1.26 -14.75 15.61
N ASN A 391 1.80 -15.90 15.19
CA ASN A 391 2.96 -16.50 15.84
C ASN A 391 4.20 -15.59 15.76
N SER A 392 4.38 -14.88 14.67
CA SER A 392 5.48 -13.94 14.49
C SER A 392 5.37 -12.74 15.44
N ARG A 393 4.15 -12.24 15.67
CA ARG A 393 3.88 -11.18 16.66
C ARG A 393 4.18 -11.63 18.09
N LEU A 394 3.88 -12.88 18.43
CA LEU A 394 4.23 -13.43 19.73
C LEU A 394 5.76 -13.49 19.90
N ILE A 395 6.48 -14.02 18.93
CA ILE A 395 7.94 -14.06 18.94
C ILE A 395 8.54 -12.64 19.07
N ALA A 396 8.03 -11.67 18.31
CA ALA A 396 8.52 -10.29 18.39
C ALA A 396 8.32 -9.71 19.79
N ARG A 397 7.15 -9.94 20.41
CA ARG A 397 6.89 -9.46 21.79
C ARG A 397 7.78 -10.13 22.82
N ASP A 398 8.08 -11.41 22.68
CA ASP A 398 9.01 -12.13 23.58
C ASP A 398 10.42 -11.55 23.52
N LEU A 399 10.85 -11.04 22.35
CA LEU A 399 12.18 -10.48 22.13
C LEU A 399 12.31 -8.99 22.56
N LEU A 400 11.20 -8.28 22.76
CA LEU A 400 11.21 -6.85 23.08
C LEU A 400 12.10 -6.46 24.26
N PRO A 401 12.10 -7.16 25.42
CA PRO A 401 12.93 -6.78 26.57
C PRO A 401 14.43 -6.78 26.23
N GLU A 402 14.88 -7.77 25.45
CA GLU A 402 16.28 -7.85 25.03
C GLU A 402 16.66 -6.72 24.07
N ILE A 403 15.78 -6.40 23.11
CA ILE A 403 16.01 -5.34 22.13
C ILE A 403 15.98 -3.97 22.82
N ALA A 404 15.04 -3.73 23.73
CA ALA A 404 14.96 -2.47 24.50
C ALA A 404 16.26 -2.22 25.25
N ALA A 405 16.79 -3.23 25.95
CA ALA A 405 18.04 -3.10 26.71
C ALA A 405 19.28 -2.78 25.85
N LYS A 406 19.23 -3.01 24.54
CA LYS A 406 20.35 -2.74 23.60
C LYS A 406 20.22 -1.41 22.85
N THR A 407 19.06 -0.77 22.86
CA THR A 407 18.74 0.37 21.99
C THR A 407 18.39 1.66 22.76
N PHE A 408 18.46 1.62 24.05
CA PHE A 408 18.50 2.75 24.99
C PHE A 408 19.86 2.71 25.78
#